data_3add2ae2d6febb7b734307a4784fb35c
#
_entry.id   3add2ae2d6febb7b734307a4784fb35c
#
_cell.length_a   1.000
_cell.length_b   1.000
_cell.length_c   1.000
_cell.angle_alpha   90.00
_cell.angle_beta   90.00
_cell.angle_gamma   90.00
#
_symmetry.space_group_name_H-M   'P 1'
#
loop_
_entity.id
_entity.type
_entity.pdbx_description
1 polymer ?
#
loop_
_entity_poly.entity_id
_entity_poly.type
_entity_poly.pdbx_seq_one_letter_code
_entity_poly.pdbx_strand_id
1 'polypeptide(L)'
;DASGVFSGDTWSAIHYYLWNPINIHRVVATVAYGGSVVGAYAAFKFLSAQKQEERAHYDWMGYNANFIAIAALLPLPFAGYYLTAEIYAYSQQMGITLMGGVFAWLFIIQAVLIGALFLSANYYLWCGMGRSEGAYRYNPKIKYIAIVLVGAFLVWFTPHTLVPTKSELKGLGGPHHKDLGALGIMPAKNTAVNFLIVFTYLSFLFYRRSNKIATVSWAAAGNAAQIALFAAGLINITILGVYYGYFTNTVYKVAASVPQVLTTLVISILPPTTTIR
;
A
#
# COMPACT_ATOMS: atom_id res chain seq x y z
N ASP A 1 28.00 6.07 -21.47
CA ASP A 1 28.57 7.36 -21.78
C ASP A 1 27.56 8.26 -22.51
N ALA A 2 27.97 9.48 -22.87
CA ALA A 2 27.11 10.45 -23.54
C ALA A 2 26.69 10.01 -24.97
N SER A 3 27.35 9.01 -25.54
CA SER A 3 27.02 8.42 -26.86
C SER A 3 26.00 7.26 -26.75
N GLY A 4 25.53 6.95 -25.55
CA GLY A 4 24.62 5.81 -25.29
C GLY A 4 25.31 4.45 -25.28
N VAL A 5 26.64 4.42 -25.33
CA VAL A 5 27.42 3.19 -25.25
C VAL A 5 27.70 2.84 -23.81
N PHE A 6 27.34 1.63 -23.39
CA PHE A 6 27.66 1.12 -22.08
C PHE A 6 29.13 0.73 -22.01
N SER A 7 29.90 1.46 -21.20
CA SER A 7 31.35 1.26 -21.04
C SER A 7 31.76 0.75 -19.66
N GLY A 8 30.81 0.39 -18.81
CA GLY A 8 31.05 -0.03 -17.43
C GLY A 8 30.85 -1.51 -17.19
N ASP A 9 31.05 -1.91 -15.93
CA ASP A 9 30.72 -3.25 -15.46
C ASP A 9 29.19 -3.45 -15.41
N THR A 10 28.72 -4.54 -16.01
CA THR A 10 27.29 -4.89 -16.08
C THR A 10 26.69 -5.04 -14.68
N TRP A 11 27.44 -5.59 -13.73
CA TRP A 11 26.97 -5.77 -12.37
C TRP A 11 26.71 -4.43 -11.69
N SER A 12 27.62 -3.48 -11.79
CA SER A 12 27.47 -2.12 -11.26
C SER A 12 26.33 -1.36 -11.92
N ALA A 13 26.08 -1.57 -13.22
CA ALA A 13 24.97 -0.96 -13.93
C ALA A 13 23.61 -1.46 -13.45
N ILE A 14 23.49 -2.75 -13.16
CA ILE A 14 22.28 -3.36 -12.61
C ILE A 14 22.06 -2.91 -11.16
N HIS A 15 23.13 -2.88 -10.34
CA HIS A 15 23.06 -2.57 -8.92
C HIS A 15 23.27 -1.07 -8.62
N TYR A 16 22.65 -0.20 -9.42
CA TYR A 16 22.65 1.23 -9.11
C TYR A 16 21.93 1.52 -7.78
N TYR A 17 22.12 2.70 -7.19
CA TYR A 17 21.69 3.02 -5.82
C TYR A 17 20.17 2.82 -5.56
N LEU A 18 19.28 2.96 -6.55
CA LEU A 18 17.85 2.67 -6.41
C LEU A 18 17.48 1.18 -6.51
N TRP A 19 18.42 0.30 -6.92
CA TRP A 19 18.14 -1.11 -7.14
C TRP A 19 17.64 -1.82 -5.88
N ASN A 20 18.35 -1.63 -4.77
CA ASN A 20 17.96 -2.24 -3.48
C ASN A 20 16.60 -1.76 -2.97
N PRO A 21 16.33 -0.44 -2.84
CA PRO A 21 15.05 0.05 -2.35
C PRO A 21 13.88 -0.36 -3.25
N ILE A 22 14.05 -0.35 -4.58
CA ILE A 22 13.00 -0.80 -5.51
C ILE A 22 12.71 -2.29 -5.33
N ASN A 23 13.74 -3.13 -5.25
CA ASN A 23 13.52 -4.58 -5.16
C ASN A 23 12.95 -4.98 -3.78
N ILE A 24 13.40 -4.38 -2.69
CA ILE A 24 12.82 -4.61 -1.37
C ILE A 24 11.33 -4.25 -1.38
N HIS A 25 10.98 -3.07 -1.90
CA HIS A 25 9.58 -2.65 -2.01
C HIS A 25 8.77 -3.61 -2.89
N ARG A 26 9.29 -4.02 -4.04
CA ARG A 26 8.62 -4.96 -4.97
C ARG A 26 8.38 -6.32 -4.35
N VAL A 27 9.38 -6.91 -3.70
CA VAL A 27 9.26 -8.24 -3.07
C VAL A 27 8.17 -8.22 -2.02
N VAL A 28 8.18 -7.23 -1.12
CA VAL A 28 7.16 -7.10 -0.08
C VAL A 28 5.76 -6.87 -0.68
N ALA A 29 5.66 -5.99 -1.68
CA ALA A 29 4.40 -5.73 -2.39
C ALA A 29 3.86 -6.98 -3.10
N THR A 30 4.74 -7.79 -3.72
CA THR A 30 4.36 -9.03 -4.41
C THR A 30 3.81 -10.05 -3.44
N VAL A 31 4.39 -10.19 -2.24
CA VAL A 31 3.86 -11.09 -1.20
C VAL A 31 2.48 -10.63 -0.71
N ALA A 32 2.30 -9.32 -0.46
CA ALA A 32 0.99 -8.76 -0.08
C ALA A 32 -0.05 -9.00 -1.18
N TYR A 33 0.33 -8.81 -2.43
CA TYR A 33 -0.52 -9.06 -3.59
C TYR A 33 -0.92 -10.53 -3.72
N GLY A 34 0.06 -11.44 -3.68
CA GLY A 34 -0.20 -12.88 -3.79
C GLY A 34 -1.16 -13.36 -2.70
N GLY A 35 -0.94 -12.95 -1.46
CA GLY A 35 -1.85 -13.24 -0.36
C GLY A 35 -3.27 -12.71 -0.59
N SER A 36 -3.39 -11.49 -1.10
CA SER A 36 -4.71 -10.88 -1.38
C SER A 36 -5.45 -11.57 -2.53
N VAL A 37 -4.74 -11.97 -3.60
CA VAL A 37 -5.35 -12.70 -4.73
C VAL A 37 -5.85 -14.07 -4.30
N VAL A 38 -5.03 -14.83 -3.54
CA VAL A 38 -5.44 -16.13 -2.99
C VAL A 38 -6.61 -15.95 -2.03
N GLY A 39 -6.59 -14.89 -1.20
CA GLY A 39 -7.70 -14.54 -0.31
C GLY A 39 -9.00 -14.25 -1.07
N ALA A 40 -8.94 -13.46 -2.14
CA ALA A 40 -10.10 -13.18 -2.98
C ALA A 40 -10.66 -14.44 -3.64
N TYR A 41 -9.79 -15.30 -4.15
CA TYR A 41 -10.19 -16.59 -4.72
C TYR A 41 -10.89 -17.48 -3.68
N ALA A 42 -10.30 -17.58 -2.49
CA ALA A 42 -10.88 -18.36 -1.39
C ALA A 42 -12.26 -17.81 -0.97
N ALA A 43 -12.38 -16.49 -0.87
CA ALA A 43 -13.64 -15.82 -0.54
C ALA A 43 -14.72 -16.06 -1.61
N PHE A 44 -14.37 -15.95 -2.88
CA PHE A 44 -15.28 -16.25 -4.00
C PHE A 44 -15.76 -17.69 -3.94
N LYS A 45 -14.85 -18.65 -3.75
CA LYS A 45 -15.18 -20.07 -3.64
C LYS A 45 -16.05 -20.37 -2.40
N PHE A 46 -15.75 -19.74 -1.26
CA PHE A 46 -16.56 -19.87 -0.06
C PHE A 46 -18.01 -19.43 -0.30
N LEU A 47 -18.20 -18.28 -0.94
CA LEU A 47 -19.54 -17.73 -1.23
C LEU A 47 -20.33 -18.60 -2.23
N SER A 48 -19.63 -19.31 -3.10
CA SER A 48 -20.23 -20.19 -4.12
C SER A 48 -20.46 -21.62 -3.62
N ALA A 49 -19.78 -22.03 -2.54
CA ALA A 49 -19.81 -23.40 -2.03
C ALA A 49 -21.16 -23.73 -1.35
N GLN A 50 -21.70 -24.89 -1.67
CA GLN A 50 -22.94 -25.42 -1.08
C GLN A 50 -22.66 -26.32 0.13
N LYS A 51 -21.54 -27.04 0.11
CA LYS A 51 -21.18 -27.98 1.18
C LYS A 51 -20.43 -27.29 2.29
N GLN A 52 -20.73 -27.64 3.54
CA GLN A 52 -20.12 -27.07 4.71
C GLN A 52 -18.60 -27.35 4.77
N GLU A 53 -18.15 -28.51 4.32
CA GLU A 53 -16.74 -28.90 4.27
C GLU A 53 -15.94 -28.00 3.30
N GLU A 54 -16.50 -27.72 2.13
CA GLU A 54 -15.90 -26.81 1.14
C GLU A 54 -15.81 -25.40 1.70
N ARG A 55 -16.87 -24.92 2.36
CA ARG A 55 -16.85 -23.60 3.03
C ARG A 55 -15.78 -23.54 4.11
N ALA A 56 -15.64 -24.57 4.92
CA ALA A 56 -14.62 -24.64 5.95
C ALA A 56 -13.20 -24.62 5.36
N HIS A 57 -12.97 -25.35 4.26
CA HIS A 57 -11.70 -25.37 3.56
C HIS A 57 -11.34 -23.97 3.00
N TYR A 58 -12.26 -23.33 2.31
CA TYR A 58 -12.01 -22.00 1.73
C TYR A 58 -11.93 -20.90 2.78
N ASP A 59 -12.63 -21.02 3.90
CA ASP A 59 -12.47 -20.10 5.03
C ASP A 59 -11.09 -20.20 5.66
N TRP A 60 -10.57 -21.43 5.85
CA TRP A 60 -9.19 -21.67 6.30
C TRP A 60 -8.16 -21.13 5.30
N MET A 61 -8.37 -21.38 4.01
CA MET A 61 -7.48 -20.88 2.95
C MET A 61 -7.44 -19.35 2.93
N GLY A 62 -8.61 -18.71 2.99
CA GLY A 62 -8.73 -17.24 3.04
C GLY A 62 -8.09 -16.64 4.28
N TYR A 63 -8.21 -17.30 5.43
CA TYR A 63 -7.53 -16.92 6.66
C TYR A 63 -6.00 -16.86 6.50
N ASN A 64 -5.41 -17.95 6.00
CA ASN A 64 -3.96 -18.01 5.82
C ASN A 64 -3.47 -16.99 4.77
N ALA A 65 -4.22 -16.84 3.69
CA ALA A 65 -3.91 -15.86 2.64
C ALA A 65 -3.95 -14.43 3.16
N ASN A 66 -4.97 -14.06 3.94
CA ASN A 66 -5.06 -12.73 4.54
C ASN A 66 -3.97 -12.51 5.60
N PHE A 67 -3.60 -13.55 6.35
CA PHE A 67 -2.47 -13.49 7.28
C PHE A 67 -1.17 -13.14 6.57
N ILE A 68 -0.87 -13.79 5.46
CA ILE A 68 0.33 -13.53 4.65
C ILE A 68 0.27 -12.12 4.06
N ALA A 69 -0.89 -11.71 3.53
CA ALA A 69 -1.09 -10.37 2.99
C ALA A 69 -0.84 -9.28 4.05
N ILE A 70 -1.39 -9.42 5.26
CA ILE A 70 -1.19 -8.46 6.35
C ILE A 70 0.27 -8.47 6.82
N ALA A 71 0.89 -9.65 6.95
CA ALA A 71 2.28 -9.75 7.37
C ALA A 71 3.23 -9.00 6.41
N ALA A 72 2.93 -9.00 5.11
CA ALA A 72 3.66 -8.21 4.13
C ALA A 72 3.22 -6.74 4.09
N LEU A 73 1.94 -6.45 4.32
CA LEU A 73 1.41 -5.08 4.30
C LEU A 73 1.99 -4.21 5.42
N LEU A 74 2.35 -4.79 6.58
CA LEU A 74 2.91 -4.05 7.70
C LEU A 74 4.30 -3.44 7.40
N PRO A 75 5.28 -4.15 6.82
CA PRO A 75 6.57 -3.58 6.45
C PRO A 75 6.54 -2.77 5.15
N LEU A 76 5.49 -2.88 4.34
CA LEU A 76 5.41 -2.24 3.03
C LEU A 76 5.55 -0.69 3.08
N PRO A 77 4.93 0.05 4.02
CA PRO A 77 5.13 1.48 4.12
C PRO A 77 6.57 1.90 4.45
N PHE A 78 7.29 1.10 5.23
CA PHE A 78 8.72 1.34 5.52
C PHE A 78 9.58 1.13 4.27
N ALA A 79 9.31 0.08 3.50
CA ALA A 79 9.97 -0.16 2.22
C ALA A 79 9.66 0.97 1.21
N GLY A 80 8.41 1.48 1.20
CA GLY A 80 8.02 2.63 0.40
C GLY A 80 8.69 3.92 0.85
N TYR A 81 8.83 4.14 2.15
CA TYR A 81 9.55 5.28 2.70
C TYR A 81 11.04 5.25 2.32
N TYR A 82 11.67 4.08 2.45
CA TYR A 82 13.07 3.89 2.05
C TYR A 82 13.27 4.23 0.56
N LEU A 83 12.42 3.68 -0.31
CA LEU A 83 12.46 3.99 -1.74
C LEU A 83 12.28 5.50 -2.02
N THR A 84 11.33 6.13 -1.35
CA THR A 84 11.06 7.55 -1.52
C THR A 84 12.24 8.41 -1.03
N ALA A 85 12.85 8.05 0.11
CA ALA A 85 14.01 8.76 0.64
C ALA A 85 15.20 8.74 -0.33
N GLU A 86 15.46 7.60 -0.97
CA GLU A 86 16.53 7.49 -1.98
C GLU A 86 16.21 8.30 -3.25
N ILE A 87 14.93 8.36 -3.67
CA ILE A 87 14.52 9.21 -4.79
C ILE A 87 14.76 10.69 -4.46
N TYR A 88 14.40 11.13 -3.25
CA TYR A 88 14.65 12.51 -2.81
C TYR A 88 16.15 12.83 -2.67
N ALA A 89 16.95 11.89 -2.21
CA ALA A 89 18.40 12.04 -2.12
C ALA A 89 19.05 12.20 -3.50
N TYR A 90 18.52 11.49 -4.50
CA TYR A 90 18.98 11.62 -5.87
C TYR A 90 18.58 12.94 -6.52
N SER A 91 17.29 13.30 -6.40
CA SER A 91 16.75 14.56 -6.93
C SER A 91 15.56 15.00 -6.11
N GLN A 92 15.73 16.09 -5.36
CA GLN A 92 14.65 16.69 -4.58
C GLN A 92 13.47 17.10 -5.47
N GLN A 93 13.75 17.63 -6.66
CA GLN A 93 12.71 18.02 -7.62
C GLN A 93 11.88 16.82 -8.08
N MET A 94 12.52 15.68 -8.29
CA MET A 94 11.83 14.44 -8.67
C MET A 94 10.93 13.94 -7.55
N GLY A 95 11.41 13.93 -6.31
CA GLY A 95 10.59 13.56 -5.16
C GLY A 95 9.35 14.45 -5.02
N ILE A 96 9.53 15.76 -5.15
CA ILE A 96 8.43 16.73 -5.10
C ILE A 96 7.43 16.49 -6.26
N THR A 97 7.93 16.28 -7.48
CA THR A 97 7.07 16.03 -8.65
C THR A 97 6.28 14.74 -8.51
N LEU A 98 6.90 13.69 -7.97
CA LEU A 98 6.24 12.40 -7.76
C LEU A 98 5.11 12.48 -6.74
N MET A 99 5.31 13.23 -5.64
CA MET A 99 4.39 13.24 -4.51
C MET A 99 3.44 14.44 -4.51
N GLY A 100 3.82 15.57 -5.04
CA GLY A 100 3.07 16.82 -4.92
C GLY A 100 2.84 17.59 -6.21
N GLY A 101 3.62 17.37 -7.25
CA GLY A 101 3.56 18.12 -8.51
C GLY A 101 2.44 17.64 -9.45
N VAL A 102 2.79 17.45 -10.72
CA VAL A 102 1.86 17.01 -11.79
C VAL A 102 1.21 15.66 -11.47
N PHE A 103 1.86 14.82 -10.67
CA PHE A 103 1.38 13.49 -10.28
C PHE A 103 0.67 13.44 -8.93
N ALA A 104 0.42 14.58 -8.27
CA ALA A 104 -0.23 14.62 -6.96
C ALA A 104 -1.55 13.84 -6.90
N TRP A 105 -2.37 13.93 -7.95
CA TRP A 105 -3.64 13.21 -8.05
C TRP A 105 -3.48 11.69 -8.12
N LEU A 106 -2.41 11.20 -8.76
CA LEU A 106 -2.09 9.77 -8.79
C LEU A 106 -1.68 9.29 -7.41
N PHE A 107 -0.91 10.08 -6.68
CA PHE A 107 -0.55 9.77 -5.30
C PHE A 107 -1.77 9.70 -4.37
N ILE A 108 -2.76 10.58 -4.58
CA ILE A 108 -4.01 10.57 -3.82
C ILE A 108 -4.78 9.26 -4.08
N ILE A 109 -4.92 8.87 -5.36
CA ILE A 109 -5.56 7.59 -5.71
C ILE A 109 -4.84 6.42 -5.06
N GLN A 110 -3.52 6.39 -5.12
CA GLN A 110 -2.71 5.36 -4.46
C GLN A 110 -2.95 5.33 -2.95
N ALA A 111 -2.98 6.49 -2.29
CA ALA A 111 -3.22 6.59 -0.86
C ALA A 111 -4.61 6.08 -0.47
N VAL A 112 -5.63 6.39 -1.26
CA VAL A 112 -7.01 5.88 -1.06
C VAL A 112 -7.04 4.35 -1.18
N LEU A 113 -6.43 3.81 -2.24
CA LEU A 113 -6.42 2.36 -2.48
C LEU A 113 -5.67 1.60 -1.38
N ILE A 114 -4.50 2.08 -0.98
CA ILE A 114 -3.72 1.46 0.11
C ILE A 114 -4.47 1.56 1.44
N GLY A 115 -5.04 2.71 1.76
CA GLY A 115 -5.85 2.86 2.97
C GLY A 115 -7.07 1.95 2.99
N ALA A 116 -7.79 1.84 1.87
CA ALA A 116 -8.92 0.92 1.72
C ALA A 116 -8.48 -0.55 1.89
N LEU A 117 -7.29 -0.91 1.43
CA LEU A 117 -6.72 -2.24 1.64
C LEU A 117 -6.48 -2.52 3.14
N PHE A 118 -5.91 -1.57 3.88
CA PHE A 118 -5.76 -1.70 5.33
C PHE A 118 -7.10 -1.85 6.04
N LEU A 119 -8.08 -1.03 5.69
CA LEU A 119 -9.42 -1.07 6.31
C LEU A 119 -10.13 -2.39 6.03
N SER A 120 -10.14 -2.86 4.79
CA SER A 120 -10.80 -4.12 4.42
C SER A 120 -10.13 -5.35 5.05
N ALA A 121 -8.79 -5.38 5.11
CA ALA A 121 -8.05 -6.43 5.77
C ALA A 121 -8.35 -6.49 7.29
N ASN A 122 -8.41 -5.33 7.96
CA ASN A 122 -8.80 -5.26 9.38
C ASN A 122 -10.25 -5.67 9.59
N TYR A 123 -11.17 -5.24 8.73
CA TYR A 123 -12.58 -5.62 8.82
C TYR A 123 -12.76 -7.13 8.68
N TYR A 124 -12.03 -7.77 7.76
CA TYR A 124 -12.00 -9.23 7.66
C TYR A 124 -11.54 -9.90 8.97
N LEU A 125 -10.48 -9.39 9.60
CA LEU A 125 -10.01 -9.92 10.88
C LEU A 125 -11.08 -9.82 11.97
N TRP A 126 -11.77 -8.69 12.06
CA TRP A 126 -12.80 -8.47 13.08
C TRP A 126 -14.02 -9.36 12.85
N CYS A 127 -14.51 -9.47 11.62
CA CYS A 127 -15.56 -10.43 11.29
C CYS A 127 -15.12 -11.87 11.55
N GLY A 128 -13.86 -12.16 11.28
CA GLY A 128 -13.26 -13.48 11.51
C GLY A 128 -13.18 -13.89 12.98
N MET A 129 -13.27 -12.97 13.92
CA MET A 129 -13.32 -13.30 15.36
C MET A 129 -14.55 -14.13 15.72
N GLY A 130 -15.60 -14.07 14.92
CA GLY A 130 -16.79 -14.95 15.10
C GLY A 130 -16.50 -16.44 14.96
N ARG A 131 -15.33 -16.84 14.42
CA ARG A 131 -14.90 -18.25 14.39
C ARG A 131 -14.54 -18.80 15.77
N SER A 132 -14.24 -17.93 16.72
CA SER A 132 -13.76 -18.31 18.04
C SER A 132 -14.78 -18.01 19.11
N GLU A 133 -15.13 -19.00 19.90
CA GLU A 133 -16.03 -18.81 21.04
C GLU A 133 -15.45 -17.79 22.03
N GLY A 134 -16.28 -16.92 22.57
CA GLY A 134 -15.86 -15.89 23.52
C GLY A 134 -15.08 -14.71 22.94
N ALA A 135 -14.90 -14.64 21.62
CA ALA A 135 -14.23 -13.50 20.98
C ALA A 135 -14.98 -12.17 21.13
N TYR A 136 -16.28 -12.19 21.39
CA TYR A 136 -17.13 -11.02 21.63
C TYR A 136 -16.58 -10.07 22.70
N ARG A 137 -15.78 -10.57 23.64
CA ARG A 137 -15.12 -9.75 24.68
C ARG A 137 -14.17 -8.68 24.12
N TYR A 138 -13.72 -8.83 22.88
CA TYR A 138 -12.86 -7.86 22.19
C TYR A 138 -13.63 -6.80 21.43
N ASN A 139 -14.94 -6.97 21.18
CA ASN A 139 -15.76 -6.05 20.41
C ASN A 139 -15.69 -4.58 20.90
N PRO A 140 -15.72 -4.29 22.22
CA PRO A 140 -15.57 -2.92 22.68
C PRO A 140 -14.24 -2.28 22.31
N LYS A 141 -13.16 -3.06 22.28
CA LYS A 141 -11.80 -2.59 21.94
C LYS A 141 -11.65 -2.38 20.45
N ILE A 142 -12.24 -3.25 19.62
CA ILE A 142 -12.25 -3.13 18.16
C ILE A 142 -12.88 -1.82 17.71
N LYS A 143 -13.94 -1.38 18.36
CA LYS A 143 -14.58 -0.09 18.08
C LYS A 143 -13.58 1.07 18.11
N TYR A 144 -12.72 1.14 19.12
CA TYR A 144 -11.73 2.19 19.23
C TYR A 144 -10.61 2.05 18.20
N ILE A 145 -10.19 0.82 17.91
CA ILE A 145 -9.22 0.56 16.85
C ILE A 145 -9.79 1.03 15.50
N ALA A 146 -11.04 0.72 15.21
CA ALA A 146 -11.70 1.14 13.97
C ALA A 146 -11.74 2.67 13.83
N ILE A 147 -12.06 3.41 14.89
CA ILE A 147 -12.07 4.88 14.89
C ILE A 147 -10.69 5.42 14.55
N VAL A 148 -9.63 4.89 15.18
CA VAL A 148 -8.26 5.34 14.91
C VAL A 148 -7.83 5.01 13.50
N LEU A 149 -8.13 3.81 12.98
CA LEU A 149 -7.79 3.43 11.62
C LEU A 149 -8.49 4.30 10.57
N VAL A 150 -9.77 4.60 10.76
CA VAL A 150 -10.52 5.50 9.87
C VAL A 150 -9.95 6.92 9.94
N GLY A 151 -9.69 7.44 11.14
CA GLY A 151 -9.08 8.77 11.31
C GLY A 151 -7.69 8.85 10.66
N ALA A 152 -6.84 7.84 10.87
CA ALA A 152 -5.53 7.77 10.25
C ALA A 152 -5.63 7.68 8.72
N PHE A 153 -6.58 6.90 8.20
CA PHE A 153 -6.84 6.84 6.77
C PHE A 153 -7.25 8.20 6.19
N LEU A 154 -8.13 8.93 6.85
CA LEU A 154 -8.55 10.26 6.41
C LEU A 154 -7.37 11.25 6.32
N VAL A 155 -6.46 11.21 7.29
CA VAL A 155 -5.23 12.03 7.26
C VAL A 155 -4.28 11.55 6.16
N TRP A 156 -4.12 10.24 6.00
CA TRP A 156 -3.22 9.65 5.01
C TRP A 156 -3.58 10.04 3.58
N PHE A 157 -4.85 9.98 3.20
CA PHE A 157 -5.25 10.30 1.82
C PHE A 157 -5.42 11.80 1.54
N THR A 158 -5.32 12.68 2.54
CA THR A 158 -5.42 14.14 2.35
C THR A 158 -4.41 14.61 1.30
N PRO A 159 -4.83 15.37 0.27
CA PRO A 159 -3.93 15.89 -0.74
C PRO A 159 -2.84 16.80 -0.16
N HIS A 160 -1.62 16.65 -0.60
CA HIS A 160 -0.53 17.58 -0.24
C HIS A 160 -0.84 19.01 -0.61
N THR A 161 -1.47 19.19 -1.78
CA THR A 161 -1.79 20.49 -2.35
C THR A 161 -2.75 21.33 -1.50
N LEU A 162 -3.47 20.69 -0.57
CA LEU A 162 -4.29 21.43 0.40
C LEU A 162 -3.44 22.13 1.46
N VAL A 163 -2.23 21.62 1.71
CA VAL A 163 -1.31 22.18 2.71
C VAL A 163 0.11 22.13 2.14
N PRO A 164 0.44 23.05 1.25
CA PRO A 164 1.74 23.07 0.58
C PRO A 164 2.90 23.33 1.56
N THR A 165 4.06 22.83 1.21
CA THR A 165 5.31 23.06 1.92
C THR A 165 5.81 24.48 1.73
N LYS A 166 6.77 24.90 2.55
CA LYS A 166 7.40 26.22 2.46
C LYS A 166 8.04 26.49 1.10
N SER A 167 8.67 25.47 0.53
CA SER A 167 9.32 25.54 -0.79
C SER A 167 8.30 25.73 -1.91
N GLU A 168 7.18 25.04 -1.84
CA GLU A 168 6.11 25.15 -2.83
C GLU A 168 5.44 26.54 -2.77
N LEU A 169 5.19 27.05 -1.57
CA LEU A 169 4.62 28.38 -1.38
C LEU A 169 5.57 29.50 -1.78
N LYS A 170 6.87 29.35 -1.59
CA LYS A 170 7.86 30.34 -2.01
C LYS A 170 7.82 30.55 -3.53
N GLY A 171 7.58 29.46 -4.29
CA GLY A 171 7.39 29.55 -5.73
C GLY A 171 6.04 30.15 -6.16
N LEU A 172 5.03 30.08 -5.30
CA LEU A 172 3.68 30.57 -5.57
C LEU A 172 3.38 31.95 -4.94
N GLY A 173 4.32 32.52 -4.18
CA GLY A 173 4.16 33.84 -3.53
C GLY A 173 3.14 33.87 -2.39
N GLY A 174 2.69 32.71 -1.90
CA GLY A 174 1.65 32.60 -0.87
C GLY A 174 2.15 32.53 0.57
N PRO A 175 1.32 32.87 1.56
CA PRO A 175 1.66 32.75 2.97
C PRO A 175 1.68 31.30 3.45
N HIS A 176 2.57 31.02 4.38
CA HIS A 176 2.62 29.70 5.06
C HIS A 176 1.43 29.46 5.96
N HIS A 177 1.02 28.19 6.06
CA HIS A 177 0.20 27.75 7.16
C HIS A 177 1.06 27.74 8.43
N LYS A 178 0.78 28.64 9.38
CA LYS A 178 1.60 28.88 10.57
C LYS A 178 1.75 27.62 11.45
N ASP A 179 0.70 26.81 11.52
CA ASP A 179 0.63 25.66 12.43
C ASP A 179 1.29 24.37 11.91
N LEU A 180 1.50 24.26 10.60
CA LEU A 180 2.03 23.04 9.98
C LEU A 180 3.54 23.11 9.62
N GLY A 181 4.15 24.27 9.80
CA GLY A 181 5.58 24.47 9.61
C GLY A 181 6.11 24.23 8.19
N ALA A 182 7.41 23.98 8.10
CA ALA A 182 8.12 23.93 6.82
C ALA A 182 7.77 22.71 5.94
N LEU A 183 7.31 21.62 6.54
CA LEU A 183 7.02 20.34 5.88
C LEU A 183 5.55 20.15 5.52
N GLY A 184 4.70 21.16 5.78
CA GLY A 184 3.26 21.08 5.50
C GLY A 184 2.59 19.90 6.19
N ILE A 185 1.78 19.12 5.46
CA ILE A 185 1.03 17.97 5.99
C ILE A 185 1.87 16.68 6.14
N MET A 186 3.12 16.64 5.68
CA MET A 186 3.92 15.41 5.67
C MET A 186 4.13 14.76 7.05
N PRO A 187 4.43 15.52 8.15
CA PRO A 187 4.54 14.92 9.47
C PRO A 187 3.25 14.24 9.94
N ALA A 188 2.09 14.85 9.67
CA ALA A 188 0.79 14.26 10.00
C ALA A 188 0.53 12.97 9.21
N LYS A 189 0.89 12.93 7.92
CA LYS A 189 0.77 11.72 7.09
C LYS A 189 1.68 10.60 7.59
N ASN A 190 2.92 10.89 7.93
CA ASN A 190 3.85 9.90 8.49
C ASN A 190 3.32 9.33 9.81
N THR A 191 2.76 10.19 10.67
CA THR A 191 2.11 9.76 11.91
C THR A 191 0.89 8.89 11.63
N ALA A 192 0.07 9.24 10.64
CA ALA A 192 -1.10 8.47 10.23
C ALA A 192 -0.72 7.06 9.73
N VAL A 193 0.34 6.94 8.93
CA VAL A 193 0.85 5.62 8.48
C VAL A 193 1.29 4.78 9.67
N ASN A 194 2.00 5.36 10.63
CA ASN A 194 2.40 4.63 11.83
C ASN A 194 1.18 4.15 12.63
N PHE A 195 0.12 4.96 12.74
CA PHE A 195 -1.13 4.51 13.36
C PHE A 195 -1.80 3.39 12.56
N LEU A 196 -1.86 3.47 11.23
CA LEU A 196 -2.38 2.36 10.41
C LEU A 196 -1.63 1.06 10.70
N ILE A 197 -0.30 1.09 10.76
CA ILE A 197 0.53 -0.07 11.03
C ILE A 197 0.31 -0.61 12.45
N VAL A 198 0.45 0.24 13.47
CA VAL A 198 0.36 -0.17 14.88
C VAL A 198 -1.02 -0.72 15.21
N PHE A 199 -2.08 -0.04 14.78
CA PHE A 199 -3.45 -0.48 15.06
C PHE A 199 -3.87 -1.70 14.24
N THR A 200 -3.33 -1.90 13.03
CA THR A 200 -3.47 -3.16 12.30
C THR A 200 -2.77 -4.31 13.03
N TYR A 201 -1.58 -4.07 13.56
CA TYR A 201 -0.88 -5.06 14.36
C TYR A 201 -1.66 -5.40 15.65
N LEU A 202 -2.24 -4.42 16.33
CA LEU A 202 -3.11 -4.65 17.50
C LEU A 202 -4.35 -5.46 17.13
N SER A 203 -5.01 -5.19 16.01
CA SER A 203 -6.13 -5.99 15.50
C SER A 203 -5.70 -7.44 15.30
N PHE A 204 -4.55 -7.64 14.68
CA PHE A 204 -3.98 -8.97 14.47
C PHE A 204 -3.69 -9.68 15.80
N LEU A 205 -3.12 -9.00 16.77
CA LEU A 205 -2.85 -9.58 18.10
C LEU A 205 -4.15 -9.99 18.81
N PHE A 206 -5.20 -9.18 18.75
CA PHE A 206 -6.50 -9.55 19.32
C PHE A 206 -7.09 -10.76 18.61
N TYR A 207 -7.04 -10.77 17.29
CA TYR A 207 -7.49 -11.89 16.49
C TYR A 207 -6.73 -13.18 16.84
N ARG A 208 -5.39 -13.13 16.85
CA ARG A 208 -4.56 -14.28 17.23
C ARG A 208 -4.83 -14.75 18.66
N ARG A 209 -5.05 -13.83 19.59
CA ARG A 209 -5.37 -14.16 20.97
C ARG A 209 -6.73 -14.83 21.09
N SER A 210 -7.73 -14.38 20.36
CA SER A 210 -9.05 -15.01 20.36
C SER A 210 -8.98 -16.44 19.85
N ASN A 211 -8.22 -16.70 18.79
CA ASN A 211 -8.04 -18.03 18.23
C ASN A 211 -7.25 -19.01 19.13
N LYS A 212 -6.42 -18.49 20.03
CA LYS A 212 -5.65 -19.35 20.97
C LYS A 212 -6.46 -19.85 22.16
N ILE A 213 -7.56 -19.22 22.46
CA ILE A 213 -8.29 -19.44 23.72
C ILE A 213 -9.44 -20.40 23.53
N ALA A 214 -9.91 -20.55 22.29
CA ALA A 214 -11.07 -21.38 21.97
C ALA A 214 -10.84 -22.20 20.70
N THR A 215 -11.64 -23.22 20.54
CA THR A 215 -11.71 -24.01 19.30
C THR A 215 -12.14 -23.11 18.15
N VAL A 216 -11.43 -23.16 17.04
CA VAL A 216 -11.75 -22.40 15.83
C VAL A 216 -12.74 -23.20 15.00
N SER A 217 -13.92 -22.64 14.78
CA SER A 217 -14.95 -23.22 13.91
C SER A 217 -14.84 -22.61 12.51
N TRP A 218 -14.25 -23.34 11.57
CA TRP A 218 -14.15 -22.91 10.18
C TRP A 218 -15.54 -22.81 9.54
N ALA A 219 -15.72 -21.85 8.64
CA ALA A 219 -16.97 -21.40 8.04
C ALA A 219 -17.92 -20.60 8.96
N ALA A 220 -17.58 -20.37 10.22
CA ALA A 220 -18.40 -19.58 11.14
C ALA A 220 -18.24 -18.06 10.98
N ALA A 221 -17.26 -17.59 10.22
CA ALA A 221 -17.01 -16.15 10.02
C ALA A 221 -18.12 -15.42 9.25
N GLY A 222 -18.97 -16.15 8.56
CA GLY A 222 -20.07 -15.58 7.80
C GLY A 222 -19.67 -14.92 6.47
N ASN A 223 -20.69 -14.53 5.71
CA ASN A 223 -20.50 -13.96 4.37
C ASN A 223 -19.85 -12.57 4.40
N ALA A 224 -20.11 -11.76 5.43
CA ALA A 224 -19.55 -10.42 5.53
C ALA A 224 -18.02 -10.41 5.57
N ALA A 225 -17.40 -11.37 6.29
CA ALA A 225 -15.95 -11.54 6.30
C ALA A 225 -15.41 -11.87 4.91
N GLN A 226 -16.07 -12.78 4.21
CA GLN A 226 -15.65 -13.21 2.87
C GLN A 226 -15.81 -12.09 1.83
N ILE A 227 -16.85 -11.31 1.92
CA ILE A 227 -17.04 -10.12 1.06
C ILE A 227 -15.92 -9.09 1.30
N ALA A 228 -15.54 -8.86 2.56
CA ALA A 228 -14.43 -7.96 2.88
C ALA A 228 -13.10 -8.48 2.32
N LEU A 229 -12.84 -9.78 2.43
CA LEU A 229 -11.65 -10.40 1.88
C LEU A 229 -11.60 -10.34 0.35
N PHE A 230 -12.73 -10.58 -0.30
CA PHE A 230 -12.88 -10.44 -1.74
C PHE A 230 -12.64 -9.00 -2.19
N ALA A 231 -13.21 -8.02 -1.50
CA ALA A 231 -13.01 -6.61 -1.77
C ALA A 231 -11.52 -6.21 -1.62
N ALA A 232 -10.83 -6.69 -0.57
CA ALA A 232 -9.40 -6.45 -0.39
C ALA A 232 -8.57 -6.99 -1.57
N GLY A 233 -8.91 -8.17 -2.06
CA GLY A 233 -8.26 -8.74 -3.24
C GLY A 233 -8.50 -7.92 -4.51
N LEU A 234 -9.75 -7.50 -4.75
CA LEU A 234 -10.08 -6.64 -5.90
C LEU A 234 -9.37 -5.29 -5.84
N ILE A 235 -9.30 -4.65 -4.67
CA ILE A 235 -8.56 -3.40 -4.47
C ILE A 235 -7.09 -3.60 -4.85
N ASN A 236 -6.48 -4.70 -4.40
CA ASN A 236 -5.08 -4.98 -4.69
C ASN A 236 -4.83 -5.26 -6.17
N ILE A 237 -5.72 -6.00 -6.83
CA ILE A 237 -5.68 -6.20 -8.29
C ILE A 237 -5.79 -4.85 -9.03
N THR A 238 -6.66 -3.96 -8.55
CA THR A 238 -6.81 -2.61 -9.11
C THR A 238 -5.53 -1.78 -8.94
N ILE A 239 -4.89 -1.85 -7.76
CA ILE A 239 -3.62 -1.15 -7.51
C ILE A 239 -2.55 -1.61 -8.51
N LEU A 240 -2.35 -2.90 -8.66
CA LEU A 240 -1.25 -3.44 -9.47
C LEU A 240 -1.59 -3.55 -10.96
N GLY A 241 -2.77 -4.04 -11.31
CA GLY A 241 -3.14 -4.27 -12.70
C GLY A 241 -3.53 -3.00 -13.44
N VAL A 242 -4.30 -2.14 -12.80
CA VAL A 242 -4.85 -0.94 -13.44
C VAL A 242 -4.05 0.31 -13.09
N TYR A 243 -3.91 0.59 -11.80
CA TYR A 243 -3.27 1.83 -11.34
C TYR A 243 -1.80 1.89 -11.75
N TYR A 244 -1.00 0.86 -11.49
CA TYR A 244 0.42 0.86 -11.86
C TYR A 244 0.62 0.89 -13.38
N GLY A 245 -0.20 0.18 -14.14
CA GLY A 245 -0.18 0.25 -15.60
C GLY A 245 -0.48 1.66 -16.12
N TYR A 246 -1.52 2.29 -15.57
CA TYR A 246 -1.89 3.65 -15.93
C TYR A 246 -0.84 4.68 -15.49
N PHE A 247 -0.34 4.57 -14.26
CA PHE A 247 0.72 5.42 -13.72
C PHE A 247 1.97 5.36 -14.58
N THR A 248 2.46 4.17 -14.87
CA THR A 248 3.66 3.96 -15.70
C THR A 248 3.49 4.59 -17.08
N ASN A 249 2.35 4.37 -17.73
CA ASN A 249 2.05 4.95 -19.04
C ASN A 249 1.95 6.48 -19.00
N THR A 250 1.35 7.04 -17.96
CA THR A 250 1.21 8.50 -17.78
C THR A 250 2.56 9.14 -17.51
N VAL A 251 3.38 8.57 -16.62
CA VAL A 251 4.73 9.05 -16.33
C VAL A 251 5.60 8.98 -17.58
N TYR A 252 5.51 7.91 -18.35
CA TYR A 252 6.26 7.76 -19.61
C TYR A 252 5.88 8.85 -20.63
N LYS A 253 4.58 9.11 -20.81
CA LYS A 253 4.11 10.16 -21.73
C LYS A 253 4.57 11.54 -21.33
N VAL A 254 4.50 11.88 -20.03
CA VAL A 254 4.96 13.16 -19.51
C VAL A 254 6.47 13.28 -19.63
N ALA A 255 7.23 12.23 -19.32
CA ALA A 255 8.67 12.22 -19.45
C ALA A 255 9.14 12.39 -20.91
N ALA A 256 8.43 11.80 -21.85
CA ALA A 256 8.73 11.97 -23.28
C ALA A 256 8.45 13.39 -23.79
N SER A 257 7.62 14.16 -23.08
CA SER A 257 7.30 15.56 -23.43
C SER A 257 8.17 16.60 -22.72
N VAL A 258 8.99 16.20 -21.74
CA VAL A 258 9.85 17.09 -20.94
C VAL A 258 11.32 16.86 -21.31
N PRO A 259 12.17 17.92 -21.42
CA PRO A 259 13.58 17.77 -21.82
C PRO A 259 14.37 16.85 -20.88
N GLN A 260 15.18 16.03 -21.47
CA GLN A 260 16.20 15.04 -21.02
C GLN A 260 16.33 14.64 -19.53
N VAL A 261 16.11 15.53 -18.55
CA VAL A 261 16.31 15.24 -17.12
C VAL A 261 15.28 14.24 -16.57
N LEU A 262 14.04 14.33 -17.02
CA LEU A 262 12.96 13.39 -16.65
C LEU A 262 13.04 12.08 -17.43
N THR A 263 13.56 12.11 -18.65
CA THR A 263 13.74 10.90 -19.47
C THR A 263 14.72 9.94 -18.82
N THR A 264 15.80 10.45 -18.22
CA THR A 264 16.78 9.64 -17.49
C THR A 264 16.16 8.97 -16.26
N LEU A 265 15.23 9.63 -15.57
CA LEU A 265 14.54 9.09 -14.43
C LEU A 265 13.57 7.95 -14.81
N VAL A 266 12.77 8.17 -15.84
CA VAL A 266 11.78 7.18 -16.28
C VAL A 266 12.47 5.93 -16.78
N ILE A 267 13.58 6.08 -17.51
CA ILE A 267 14.40 4.94 -17.97
C ILE A 267 15.03 4.20 -16.78
N SER A 268 15.40 4.89 -15.70
CA SER A 268 15.97 4.24 -14.52
C SER A 268 14.94 3.56 -13.61
N ILE A 269 13.67 3.95 -13.69
CA ILE A 269 12.55 3.34 -12.94
C ILE A 269 11.90 2.19 -13.73
N LEU A 270 11.92 2.26 -15.05
CA LEU A 270 11.42 1.20 -15.91
C LEU A 270 12.50 0.11 -16.05
N PRO A 271 12.13 -1.18 -16.04
CA PRO A 271 13.05 -2.21 -16.44
C PRO A 271 13.56 -1.88 -17.85
N PRO A 272 14.83 -2.20 -18.18
CA PRO A 272 15.35 -1.99 -19.52
C PRO A 272 14.57 -2.86 -20.51
N THR A 273 13.48 -2.32 -21.01
CA THR A 273 12.75 -2.89 -22.12
C THR A 273 13.22 -2.18 -23.37
N THR A 274 14.06 -2.88 -24.09
CA THR A 274 14.33 -2.74 -25.52
C THR A 274 14.62 -1.33 -26.01
N THR A 275 15.88 -1.15 -26.36
CA THR A 275 16.34 -0.19 -27.36
C THR A 275 15.27 0.09 -28.41
N ILE A 276 14.55 1.19 -28.30
CA ILE A 276 13.84 1.75 -29.44
C ILE A 276 14.88 2.59 -30.17
N ARG A 277 15.36 2.06 -31.30
CA ARG A 277 16.04 2.81 -32.33
C ARG A 277 15.05 3.73 -33.01
#